data_bcd0ccd0f5e12c10f961a64655cc693a
#
_entry.id   bcd0ccd0f5e12c10f961a64655cc693a
#
_cell.length_a   1.000
_cell.length_b   1.000
_cell.length_c   1.000
_cell.angle_alpha   90.00
_cell.angle_beta   90.00
_cell.angle_gamma   90.00
#
_symmetry.space_group_name_H-M   'P 1'
#
loop_
_entity.id
_entity.type
_entity.pdbx_description
1 polymer ?
#
loop_
_entity_poly.entity_id
_entity_poly.type
_entity_poly.pdbx_seq_one_letter_code
_entity_poly.pdbx_strand_id
1 'polypeptide(L)'
;MYKIAYKKIVHPIFTAPITFAFFISLSALLAPLSGQASPSKNLTDHLSATNVILFIGDGMDEHQITMARNYLYGPKGLFAMEQMPIRSSVKVQTLREDNSKQFRHIVDSANTASTLATGVLTSKGRIATTALTNHALPTILEDAQRAGYRTGIVTTASLTDATPAAFVSHSPHRDCESPEDMEARHPFIPPTQQCTHNQKKRGGQGSIVEQLINNNVDVLLGGGKKYFKQSVAENTFIEQAQNKGYTLLQTLTDIQGTPNHSKLLGLFAKKHLPTEWIGENYHLAEKIKTDTNGNVIYPKLFSCTTNTRFKNIPTLSQMTDKALQTLSHNNTKGFFLMVEGASIDKQAHKRNPCGQIGELRAFDESISKGREFASKFSNTLMIVTADHGQAGQIVPLPESYELVSNAVTAPQYPTGYYAVLKTLSGELMAVSYATNSSPQGLWEMHTGTNVPAFMEGPGLKNIPITINQRYINSLMRQHLKLEPVK
;
A
#
# COMPACT_ATOMS: atom_id res chain seq x y z
N MET A 1 -21.49 4.86 49.78
CA MET A 1 -22.67 3.97 49.77
C MET A 1 -23.77 4.67 48.97
N TYR A 2 -23.95 4.33 47.72
CA TYR A 2 -25.14 4.70 46.95
C TYR A 2 -25.60 3.43 46.24
N LYS A 3 -26.82 2.98 46.60
CA LYS A 3 -27.53 1.87 45.95
C LYS A 3 -28.30 2.45 44.75
N ILE A 4 -28.05 1.90 43.58
CA ILE A 4 -28.84 2.15 42.36
C ILE A 4 -29.75 0.94 42.14
N ALA A 5 -31.05 1.18 42.09
CA ALA A 5 -32.12 0.21 41.90
C ALA A 5 -32.30 -0.08 40.41
N TYR A 6 -32.31 -1.36 40.01
CA TYR A 6 -32.69 -1.81 38.68
C TYR A 6 -34.21 -1.92 38.56
N LYS A 7 -34.81 -1.18 37.61
CA LYS A 7 -36.22 -1.35 37.20
C LYS A 7 -36.28 -2.34 36.02
N LYS A 8 -36.94 -3.48 36.24
CA LYS A 8 -37.28 -4.43 35.16
C LYS A 8 -38.44 -3.84 34.34
N ILE A 9 -38.24 -3.79 33.04
CA ILE A 9 -39.28 -3.52 32.05
C ILE A 9 -39.65 -4.86 31.39
N VAL A 10 -40.91 -5.25 31.57
CA VAL A 10 -41.54 -6.43 30.96
C VAL A 10 -42.28 -5.95 29.72
N HIS A 11 -42.00 -6.52 28.56
CA HIS A 11 -42.75 -6.34 27.34
C HIS A 11 -43.73 -7.50 27.11
N PRO A 12 -44.96 -7.26 26.66
CA PRO A 12 -45.94 -8.32 26.40
C PRO A 12 -45.75 -8.93 25.02
N ILE A 13 -45.97 -10.24 24.99
CA ILE A 13 -45.97 -11.08 23.79
C ILE A 13 -47.35 -10.94 23.11
N PHE A 14 -47.36 -10.52 21.84
CA PHE A 14 -48.54 -10.60 20.98
C PHE A 14 -48.48 -11.84 20.14
N THR A 15 -49.47 -12.73 20.31
CA THR A 15 -49.75 -13.89 19.44
C THR A 15 -50.80 -13.49 18.41
N ALA A 16 -50.53 -13.72 17.13
CA ALA A 16 -51.54 -13.62 16.06
C ALA A 16 -51.68 -14.99 15.38
N PRO A 17 -52.94 -15.38 14.98
CA PRO A 17 -53.23 -16.71 14.49
C PRO A 17 -52.93 -16.87 13.00
N ILE A 18 -52.47 -18.09 12.67
CA ILE A 18 -52.19 -18.57 11.30
C ILE A 18 -53.50 -19.01 10.66
N THR A 19 -53.90 -18.42 9.55
CA THR A 19 -55.00 -18.86 8.70
C THR A 19 -54.43 -19.65 7.52
N PHE A 20 -54.80 -20.94 7.44
CA PHE A 20 -54.54 -21.81 6.29
C PHE A 20 -55.54 -21.50 5.16
N ALA A 21 -55.05 -21.21 3.97
CA ALA A 21 -55.84 -21.17 2.74
C ALA A 21 -55.38 -22.31 1.82
N PHE A 22 -56.29 -23.24 1.55
CA PHE A 22 -56.18 -24.27 0.53
C PHE A 22 -56.31 -23.66 -0.86
N PHE A 23 -55.41 -23.96 -1.76
CA PHE A 23 -55.57 -23.72 -3.19
C PHE A 23 -55.45 -25.04 -3.98
N ILE A 24 -56.47 -25.23 -4.79
CA ILE A 24 -56.75 -26.40 -5.62
C ILE A 24 -55.78 -26.38 -6.83
N SER A 25 -55.20 -27.52 -7.11
CA SER A 25 -54.37 -27.82 -8.27
C SER A 25 -55.15 -27.84 -9.58
N LEU A 26 -54.69 -27.08 -10.57
CA LEU A 26 -55.11 -27.22 -11.97
C LEU A 26 -53.91 -27.74 -12.77
N SER A 27 -53.97 -28.99 -13.18
CA SER A 27 -52.96 -29.66 -13.98
C SER A 27 -53.15 -29.28 -15.47
N ALA A 28 -52.21 -28.52 -16.01
CA ALA A 28 -52.07 -28.33 -17.46
C ALA A 28 -50.85 -29.12 -17.96
N LEU A 29 -51.09 -30.11 -18.80
CA LEU A 29 -50.07 -30.84 -19.56
C LEU A 29 -49.40 -29.86 -20.55
N LEU A 30 -48.10 -29.65 -20.41
CA LEU A 30 -47.25 -29.09 -21.45
C LEU A 30 -46.10 -30.07 -21.71
N ALA A 31 -45.94 -30.48 -22.95
CA ALA A 31 -44.90 -31.36 -23.43
C ALA A 31 -43.49 -30.78 -23.25
N PRO A 32 -42.44 -31.60 -23.05
CA PRO A 32 -41.07 -31.08 -22.87
C PRO A 32 -40.49 -30.67 -24.24
N LEU A 33 -40.25 -29.38 -24.44
CA LEU A 33 -39.26 -28.89 -25.38
C LEU A 33 -37.88 -29.16 -24.79
N SER A 34 -37.23 -30.23 -25.28
CA SER A 34 -35.84 -30.53 -24.97
C SER A 34 -34.89 -29.53 -25.65
N GLY A 35 -34.73 -28.35 -25.05
CA GLY A 35 -33.62 -27.50 -25.26
C GLY A 35 -32.53 -27.83 -24.25
N GLN A 36 -31.52 -28.60 -24.63
CA GLN A 36 -30.30 -28.78 -23.84
C GLN A 36 -29.57 -27.44 -23.79
N ALA A 37 -29.86 -26.65 -22.77
CA ALA A 37 -28.94 -25.58 -22.36
C ALA A 37 -27.73 -26.27 -21.69
N SER A 38 -26.61 -26.28 -22.39
CA SER A 38 -25.32 -26.64 -21.79
C SER A 38 -25.13 -25.78 -20.53
N PRO A 39 -24.80 -26.35 -19.38
CA PRO A 39 -24.51 -25.54 -18.19
C PRO A 39 -23.37 -24.60 -18.52
N SER A 40 -23.50 -23.32 -18.21
CA SER A 40 -22.49 -22.32 -18.40
C SER A 40 -21.24 -22.66 -17.56
N LYS A 41 -20.32 -23.36 -18.18
CA LYS A 41 -19.02 -23.77 -17.60
C LYS A 41 -18.23 -22.58 -17.04
N ASN A 42 -18.56 -21.35 -17.45
CA ASN A 42 -17.76 -20.17 -17.20
C ASN A 42 -17.95 -19.52 -15.80
N LEU A 43 -19.10 -19.64 -15.16
CA LEU A 43 -19.36 -18.92 -13.90
C LEU A 43 -18.78 -19.63 -12.67
N THR A 44 -18.89 -20.97 -12.64
CA THR A 44 -18.35 -21.80 -11.54
C THR A 44 -16.82 -21.86 -11.55
N ASP A 45 -16.20 -21.84 -12.73
CA ASP A 45 -14.74 -21.88 -12.87
C ASP A 45 -14.09 -20.57 -12.41
N HIS A 46 -14.73 -19.41 -12.65
CA HIS A 46 -14.25 -18.12 -12.16
C HIS A 46 -14.30 -17.99 -10.63
N LEU A 47 -15.28 -18.61 -9.97
CA LEU A 47 -15.39 -18.62 -8.50
C LEU A 47 -14.30 -19.47 -7.83
N SER A 48 -13.67 -20.39 -8.55
CA SER A 48 -12.59 -21.26 -8.06
C SER A 48 -11.19 -20.66 -8.25
N ALA A 49 -11.05 -19.58 -9.02
CA ALA A 49 -9.77 -18.91 -9.28
C ALA A 49 -9.08 -18.50 -7.98
N THR A 50 -7.80 -18.84 -7.85
CA THR A 50 -7.03 -18.57 -6.64
C THR A 50 -6.35 -17.21 -6.74
N ASN A 51 -6.71 -16.26 -5.87
CA ASN A 51 -6.24 -14.90 -5.96
C ASN A 51 -5.49 -14.48 -4.68
N VAL A 52 -4.44 -13.71 -4.84
CA VAL A 52 -3.76 -13.01 -3.74
C VAL A 52 -3.75 -11.52 -4.04
N ILE A 53 -4.18 -10.71 -3.07
CA ILE A 53 -4.06 -9.26 -3.10
C ILE A 53 -3.24 -8.84 -1.88
N LEU A 54 -2.04 -8.32 -2.12
CA LEU A 54 -1.17 -7.76 -1.09
C LEU A 54 -1.23 -6.24 -1.15
N PHE A 55 -1.73 -5.62 -0.10
CA PHE A 55 -1.71 -4.17 0.09
C PHE A 55 -0.55 -3.78 0.99
N ILE A 56 0.28 -2.82 0.54
CA ILE A 56 1.41 -2.28 1.29
C ILE A 56 1.23 -0.78 1.47
N GLY A 57 1.00 -0.34 2.72
CA GLY A 57 1.07 1.07 3.08
C GLY A 57 2.51 1.43 3.44
N ASP A 58 3.23 2.10 2.54
CA ASP A 58 4.62 2.49 2.77
C ASP A 58 4.70 3.44 3.97
N GLY A 59 5.47 3.08 4.99
CA GLY A 59 5.60 3.84 6.22
C GLY A 59 4.36 3.87 7.12
N MET A 60 3.42 2.94 6.95
CA MET A 60 2.15 2.89 7.67
C MET A 60 2.24 2.05 8.94
N ASP A 61 2.46 2.67 10.07
CA ASP A 61 2.28 2.02 11.38
C ASP A 61 0.98 2.46 12.08
N GLU A 62 0.81 2.06 13.33
CA GLU A 62 -0.38 2.38 14.14
C GLU A 62 -0.58 3.90 14.36
N HIS A 63 0.49 4.68 14.33
CA HIS A 63 0.40 6.13 14.51
C HIS A 63 -0.25 6.79 13.29
N GLN A 64 0.13 6.39 12.07
CA GLN A 64 -0.45 6.91 10.84
C GLN A 64 -1.92 6.51 10.71
N ILE A 65 -2.25 5.24 11.02
CA ILE A 65 -3.63 4.74 11.02
C ILE A 65 -4.48 5.54 12.02
N THR A 66 -3.99 5.70 13.24
CA THR A 66 -4.70 6.42 14.31
C THR A 66 -4.89 7.90 13.95
N MET A 67 -3.86 8.55 13.42
CA MET A 67 -3.91 9.95 12.99
C MET A 67 -4.96 10.18 11.90
N ALA A 68 -4.93 9.36 10.85
CA ALA A 68 -5.86 9.49 9.73
C ALA A 68 -7.30 9.16 10.15
N ARG A 69 -7.50 8.08 10.91
CA ARG A 69 -8.83 7.69 11.42
C ARG A 69 -9.46 8.79 12.28
N ASN A 70 -8.72 9.35 13.26
CA ASN A 70 -9.24 10.41 14.11
C ASN A 70 -9.54 11.68 13.31
N TYR A 71 -8.72 12.03 12.33
CA TYR A 71 -8.97 13.18 11.48
C TYR A 71 -10.26 13.03 10.65
N LEU A 72 -10.47 11.85 10.06
CA LEU A 72 -11.54 11.58 9.09
C LEU A 72 -12.86 11.22 9.76
N TYR A 73 -12.82 10.36 10.78
CA TYR A 73 -14.01 9.70 11.33
C TYR A 73 -14.17 9.88 12.83
N GLY A 74 -13.22 10.56 13.48
CA GLY A 74 -13.17 10.69 14.94
C GLY A 74 -12.81 9.36 15.63
N PRO A 75 -12.80 9.35 16.98
CA PRO A 75 -12.29 8.21 17.75
C PRO A 75 -13.15 6.93 17.68
N LYS A 76 -14.37 7.00 17.16
CA LYS A 76 -15.27 5.85 16.97
C LYS A 76 -15.27 5.29 15.56
N GLY A 77 -14.57 5.95 14.61
CA GLY A 77 -14.50 5.51 13.24
C GLY A 77 -13.62 4.27 13.06
N LEU A 78 -13.82 3.58 11.94
CA LEU A 78 -13.02 2.42 11.53
C LEU A 78 -12.71 2.53 10.05
N PHE A 79 -11.50 2.18 9.67
CA PHE A 79 -11.11 1.93 8.30
C PHE A 79 -11.59 0.54 7.82
N ALA A 80 -11.65 0.34 6.51
CA ALA A 80 -11.99 -0.96 5.92
C ALA A 80 -10.99 -2.04 6.35
N MET A 81 -9.69 -1.72 6.42
CA MET A 81 -8.67 -2.65 6.90
C MET A 81 -8.89 -3.06 8.37
N GLU A 82 -9.36 -2.16 9.23
CA GLU A 82 -9.59 -2.45 10.65
C GLU A 82 -10.81 -3.36 10.88
N GLN A 83 -11.67 -3.55 9.86
CA GLN A 83 -12.79 -4.47 9.88
C GLN A 83 -12.43 -5.88 9.39
N MET A 84 -11.18 -6.11 8.97
CA MET A 84 -10.71 -7.44 8.57
C MET A 84 -10.57 -8.34 9.80
N PRO A 85 -10.93 -9.65 9.70
CA PRO A 85 -11.13 -10.52 10.87
C PRO A 85 -9.84 -10.88 11.60
N ILE A 86 -8.68 -10.80 10.97
CA ILE A 86 -7.40 -11.22 11.56
C ILE A 86 -6.44 -10.04 11.59
N ARG A 87 -5.81 -9.85 12.75
CA ARG A 87 -4.78 -8.83 12.96
C ARG A 87 -3.56 -9.44 13.64
N SER A 88 -2.37 -9.07 13.16
CA SER A 88 -1.08 -9.46 13.74
C SER A 88 -0.13 -8.26 13.79
N SER A 89 0.83 -8.32 14.69
CA SER A 89 1.98 -7.41 14.73
C SER A 89 3.12 -8.01 13.91
N VAL A 90 3.72 -7.23 13.00
CA VAL A 90 4.77 -7.70 12.07
C VAL A 90 6.11 -7.11 12.46
N LYS A 91 7.08 -7.97 12.78
CA LYS A 91 8.48 -7.57 12.95
C LYS A 91 9.09 -7.24 11.60
N VAL A 92 9.66 -6.04 11.50
CA VAL A 92 10.44 -5.60 10.33
C VAL A 92 11.93 -5.75 10.61
N GLN A 93 12.67 -6.30 9.66
CA GLN A 93 14.06 -6.69 9.86
C GLN A 93 14.93 -6.35 8.63
N THR A 94 16.17 -5.96 8.87
CA THR A 94 17.17 -5.77 7.81
C THR A 94 18.54 -6.29 8.25
N LEU A 95 19.30 -6.82 7.32
CA LEU A 95 20.66 -7.25 7.53
C LEU A 95 21.62 -6.06 7.42
N ARG A 96 22.80 -6.19 7.99
CA ARG A 96 23.91 -5.28 7.69
C ARG A 96 24.48 -5.65 6.32
N GLU A 97 24.85 -4.64 5.54
CA GLU A 97 25.49 -4.85 4.25
C GLU A 97 26.94 -5.35 4.37
N ASP A 98 27.65 -4.91 5.41
CA ASP A 98 29.03 -5.31 5.69
C ASP A 98 29.16 -6.66 6.45
N ASN A 99 28.05 -7.13 7.02
CA ASN A 99 27.99 -8.41 7.73
C ASN A 99 26.56 -8.98 7.74
N SER A 100 26.23 -9.82 6.78
CA SER A 100 24.88 -10.42 6.63
C SER A 100 24.44 -11.35 7.77
N LYS A 101 25.28 -11.62 8.77
CA LYS A 101 24.91 -12.35 9.99
C LYS A 101 24.41 -11.42 11.09
N GLN A 102 24.49 -10.12 10.91
CA GLN A 102 24.06 -9.11 11.86
C GLN A 102 22.88 -8.30 11.34
N PHE A 103 22.06 -7.79 12.25
CA PHE A 103 20.89 -6.98 11.97
C PHE A 103 21.15 -5.50 12.22
N ARG A 104 20.37 -4.66 11.53
CA ARG A 104 20.11 -3.26 11.89
C ARG A 104 18.67 -3.11 12.35
N HIS A 105 18.41 -2.09 13.17
CA HIS A 105 17.09 -1.87 13.76
C HIS A 105 16.16 -1.05 12.87
N ILE A 106 16.71 -0.18 12.03
CA ILE A 106 15.95 0.67 11.11
C ILE A 106 16.08 0.11 9.70
N VAL A 107 14.96 -0.17 9.10
CA VAL A 107 14.82 -0.75 7.76
C VAL A 107 14.61 0.34 6.69
N ASP A 108 14.55 -0.03 5.41
CA ASP A 108 14.04 0.80 4.33
C ASP A 108 13.08 0.00 3.43
N SER A 109 12.31 0.71 2.60
CA SER A 109 11.31 0.09 1.73
C SER A 109 11.91 -0.95 0.77
N ALA A 110 13.15 -0.76 0.31
CA ALA A 110 13.79 -1.70 -0.61
C ALA A 110 14.01 -3.09 0.04
N ASN A 111 14.61 -3.14 1.23
CA ASN A 111 14.85 -4.41 1.90
C ASN A 111 13.57 -5.08 2.41
N THR A 112 12.61 -4.30 2.88
CA THR A 112 11.37 -4.84 3.44
C THR A 112 10.44 -5.35 2.34
N ALA A 113 10.25 -4.60 1.25
CA ALA A 113 9.52 -5.07 0.08
C ALA A 113 10.21 -6.28 -0.55
N SER A 114 11.56 -6.32 -0.62
CA SER A 114 12.30 -7.50 -1.06
C SER A 114 12.01 -8.70 -0.17
N THR A 115 11.92 -8.52 1.15
CA THR A 115 11.57 -9.59 2.08
C THR A 115 10.14 -10.08 1.88
N LEU A 116 9.18 -9.17 1.66
CA LEU A 116 7.78 -9.53 1.33
C LEU A 116 7.70 -10.27 -0.01
N ALA A 117 8.49 -9.85 -1.01
CA ALA A 117 8.47 -10.44 -2.35
C ALA A 117 9.19 -11.80 -2.41
N THR A 118 10.31 -11.96 -1.72
CA THR A 118 11.17 -13.13 -1.86
C THR A 118 11.08 -14.14 -0.70
N GLY A 119 10.63 -13.70 0.47
CA GLY A 119 10.70 -14.47 1.72
C GLY A 119 12.12 -14.53 2.33
N VAL A 120 13.09 -13.80 1.78
CA VAL A 120 14.49 -13.78 2.23
C VAL A 120 14.86 -12.40 2.74
N LEU A 121 15.55 -12.34 3.87
CA LEU A 121 16.06 -11.07 4.41
C LEU A 121 17.25 -10.57 3.57
N THR A 122 17.29 -9.27 3.34
CA THR A 122 18.41 -8.60 2.69
C THR A 122 18.79 -7.30 3.43
N SER A 123 19.76 -6.57 2.94
CA SER A 123 20.21 -5.30 3.51
C SER A 123 19.53 -4.09 2.87
N LYS A 124 19.58 -2.95 3.54
CA LYS A 124 19.01 -1.68 3.07
C LYS A 124 19.45 -1.35 1.64
N GLY A 125 18.54 -0.78 0.87
CA GLY A 125 18.75 -0.36 -0.50
C GLY A 125 18.60 -1.46 -1.55
N ARG A 126 18.66 -2.74 -1.19
CA ARG A 126 18.64 -3.86 -2.12
C ARG A 126 17.25 -4.20 -2.64
N ILE A 127 17.19 -4.51 -3.91
CA ILE A 127 15.99 -4.93 -4.64
C ILE A 127 16.14 -6.42 -5.00
N ALA A 128 15.40 -7.29 -4.30
CA ALA A 128 15.34 -8.74 -4.48
C ALA A 128 16.71 -9.40 -4.78
N THR A 129 17.75 -8.96 -4.08
CA THR A 129 19.11 -9.53 -4.15
C THR A 129 19.65 -9.82 -2.75
N THR A 130 20.52 -10.81 -2.65
CA THR A 130 21.21 -11.13 -1.40
C THR A 130 22.14 -10.01 -0.96
N ALA A 131 22.27 -9.82 0.35
CA ALA A 131 23.28 -8.92 0.92
C ALA A 131 24.69 -9.37 0.49
N LEU A 132 25.59 -8.43 0.25
CA LEU A 132 27.00 -8.60 -0.16
C LEU A 132 27.22 -9.18 -1.57
N THR A 133 26.47 -10.17 -1.99
CA THR A 133 26.82 -11.03 -3.13
C THR A 133 26.04 -10.74 -4.42
N ASN A 134 25.01 -9.89 -4.35
CA ASN A 134 24.14 -9.50 -5.48
C ASN A 134 23.43 -10.68 -6.21
N HIS A 135 23.31 -11.85 -5.60
CA HIS A 135 22.56 -12.95 -6.22
C HIS A 135 21.07 -12.58 -6.25
N ALA A 136 20.45 -12.74 -7.41
CA ALA A 136 19.01 -12.55 -7.58
C ALA A 136 18.23 -13.57 -6.74
N LEU A 137 17.20 -13.08 -6.05
CA LEU A 137 16.28 -13.87 -5.22
C LEU A 137 14.95 -13.96 -5.95
N PRO A 138 14.49 -15.15 -6.38
CA PRO A 138 13.20 -15.28 -7.06
C PRO A 138 12.07 -14.66 -6.25
N THR A 139 11.24 -13.85 -6.90
CA THR A 139 10.11 -13.18 -6.26
C THR A 139 8.84 -14.02 -6.36
N ILE A 140 7.90 -13.79 -5.46
CA ILE A 140 6.57 -14.43 -5.52
C ILE A 140 5.82 -14.10 -6.82
N LEU A 141 6.00 -12.88 -7.35
CA LEU A 141 5.38 -12.48 -8.62
C LEU A 141 5.93 -13.31 -9.79
N GLU A 142 7.25 -13.48 -9.87
CA GLU A 142 7.88 -14.32 -10.89
C GLU A 142 7.47 -15.79 -10.76
N ASP A 143 7.40 -16.30 -9.53
CA ASP A 143 6.95 -17.68 -9.27
C ASP A 143 5.47 -17.86 -9.64
N ALA A 144 4.63 -16.86 -9.36
CA ALA A 144 3.23 -16.87 -9.78
C ALA A 144 3.09 -16.89 -11.30
N GLN A 145 3.88 -16.08 -12.03
CA GLN A 145 3.93 -16.11 -13.50
C GLN A 145 4.32 -17.49 -14.02
N ARG A 146 5.40 -18.09 -13.48
CA ARG A 146 5.84 -19.44 -13.86
C ARG A 146 4.78 -20.51 -13.62
N ALA A 147 3.96 -20.31 -12.58
CA ALA A 147 2.82 -21.19 -12.27
C ALA A 147 1.57 -20.89 -13.10
N GLY A 148 1.60 -19.89 -14.02
CA GLY A 148 0.51 -19.53 -14.92
C GLY A 148 -0.54 -18.57 -14.32
N TYR A 149 -0.25 -17.93 -13.20
CA TYR A 149 -1.09 -16.85 -12.66
C TYR A 149 -0.86 -15.55 -13.43
N ARG A 150 -1.90 -14.73 -13.57
CA ARG A 150 -1.72 -13.35 -13.99
C ARG A 150 -1.12 -12.53 -12.86
N THR A 151 -0.44 -11.43 -13.22
CA THR A 151 0.27 -10.62 -12.24
C THR A 151 0.03 -9.14 -12.44
N GLY A 152 -0.03 -8.40 -11.32
CA GLY A 152 -0.24 -6.96 -11.36
C GLY A 152 0.49 -6.22 -10.26
N ILE A 153 0.86 -4.98 -10.58
CA ILE A 153 1.42 -3.99 -9.67
C ILE A 153 0.68 -2.68 -9.85
N VAL A 154 0.21 -2.13 -8.74
CA VAL A 154 -0.43 -0.82 -8.66
C VAL A 154 0.25 -0.02 -7.57
N THR A 155 0.63 1.23 -7.83
CA THR A 155 1.32 2.08 -6.85
C THR A 155 1.04 3.56 -7.07
N THR A 156 1.11 4.36 -6.01
CA THR A 156 1.16 5.83 -6.10
C THR A 156 2.59 6.35 -6.31
N ALA A 157 3.60 5.47 -6.28
CA ALA A 157 5.00 5.80 -6.61
C ALA A 157 5.30 5.74 -8.12
N SER A 158 6.58 5.97 -8.47
CA SER A 158 7.14 5.50 -9.74
C SER A 158 7.11 3.97 -9.75
N LEU A 159 6.80 3.35 -10.88
CA LEU A 159 6.88 1.89 -11.04
C LEU A 159 8.30 1.34 -10.82
N THR A 160 9.32 2.20 -10.92
CA THR A 160 10.73 1.89 -10.66
C THR A 160 11.16 2.10 -9.21
N ASP A 161 10.28 2.67 -8.35
CA ASP A 161 10.58 2.86 -6.92
C ASP A 161 10.74 1.51 -6.20
N ALA A 162 11.29 1.56 -5.01
CA ALA A 162 11.74 0.39 -4.25
C ALA A 162 10.70 -0.71 -4.09
N THR A 163 9.49 -0.37 -3.66
CA THR A 163 8.44 -1.36 -3.37
C THR A 163 7.96 -2.09 -4.63
N PRO A 164 7.50 -1.41 -5.70
CA PRO A 164 7.11 -2.11 -6.91
C PRO A 164 8.29 -2.84 -7.58
N ALA A 165 9.48 -2.24 -7.59
CA ALA A 165 10.67 -2.85 -8.15
C ALA A 165 11.04 -4.19 -7.49
N ALA A 166 10.86 -4.30 -6.17
CA ALA A 166 11.22 -5.50 -5.41
C ALA A 166 10.42 -6.75 -5.80
N PHE A 167 9.30 -6.61 -6.47
CA PHE A 167 8.48 -7.74 -6.94
C PHE A 167 8.85 -8.21 -8.35
N VAL A 168 9.55 -7.38 -9.16
CA VAL A 168 9.75 -7.65 -10.60
C VAL A 168 11.18 -7.46 -11.09
N SER A 169 12.11 -7.04 -10.23
CA SER A 169 13.47 -6.76 -10.64
C SER A 169 14.49 -7.18 -9.57
N HIS A 170 15.73 -7.31 -9.99
CA HIS A 170 16.86 -7.65 -9.13
C HIS A 170 17.95 -6.61 -9.32
N SER A 171 18.23 -5.85 -8.26
CA SER A 171 19.21 -4.79 -8.35
C SER A 171 20.01 -4.66 -7.05
N PRO A 172 21.31 -4.33 -7.14
CA PRO A 172 22.12 -4.09 -5.96
C PRO A 172 21.61 -2.89 -5.12
N HIS A 173 20.93 -1.91 -5.75
CA HIS A 173 20.39 -0.75 -5.07
C HIS A 173 19.12 -0.21 -5.74
N ARG A 174 18.23 0.37 -4.92
CA ARG A 174 16.96 0.98 -5.35
C ARG A 174 17.13 2.15 -6.33
N ASP A 175 18.26 2.86 -6.27
CA ASP A 175 18.52 4.01 -7.14
C ASP A 175 18.98 3.60 -8.55
N CYS A 176 19.07 2.31 -8.87
CA CYS A 176 19.36 1.81 -10.21
C CYS A 176 18.11 1.83 -11.11
N GLU A 177 17.34 2.91 -11.07
CA GLU A 177 16.01 2.98 -11.68
C GLU A 177 16.03 2.91 -13.20
N SER A 178 17.03 3.55 -13.84
CA SER A 178 17.15 3.66 -15.30
C SER A 178 18.60 3.52 -15.77
N PRO A 179 18.85 3.34 -17.07
CA PRO A 179 20.24 3.29 -17.60
C PRO A 179 21.07 4.50 -17.24
N GLU A 180 20.48 5.73 -17.23
CA GLU A 180 21.17 6.96 -16.83
C GLU A 180 21.62 6.90 -15.37
N ASP A 181 20.78 6.38 -14.48
CA ASP A 181 21.08 6.26 -13.04
C ASP A 181 22.17 5.20 -12.77
N MET A 182 22.45 4.32 -13.73
CA MET A 182 23.48 3.28 -13.59
C MET A 182 24.88 3.70 -14.01
N GLU A 183 25.04 4.85 -14.66
CA GLU A 183 26.35 5.31 -15.16
C GLU A 183 27.16 5.99 -14.06
N ALA A 184 26.52 6.64 -13.11
CA ALA A 184 27.19 7.39 -12.05
C ALA A 184 27.56 6.50 -10.85
N ARG A 185 28.73 6.73 -10.27
CA ARG A 185 29.08 6.18 -8.96
C ARG A 185 28.49 7.08 -7.89
N HIS A 186 27.71 6.49 -7.00
CA HIS A 186 27.08 7.21 -5.88
C HIS A 186 27.96 7.12 -4.62
N PRO A 187 28.51 8.23 -4.11
CA PRO A 187 29.51 8.19 -3.02
C PRO A 187 28.93 7.68 -1.69
N PHE A 188 27.61 7.79 -1.49
CA PHE A 188 26.93 7.35 -0.28
C PHE A 188 26.37 5.92 -0.34
N ILE A 189 26.47 5.24 -1.51
CA ILE A 189 26.06 3.86 -1.70
C ILE A 189 27.28 2.95 -1.49
N PRO A 190 27.15 1.88 -0.69
CA PRO A 190 28.23 0.92 -0.48
C PRO A 190 28.83 0.40 -1.80
N PRO A 191 30.11 0.12 -1.87
CA PRO A 191 30.75 -0.41 -3.09
C PRO A 191 30.05 -1.65 -3.66
N THR A 192 29.58 -2.55 -2.80
CA THR A 192 28.84 -3.78 -3.17
C THR A 192 27.46 -3.51 -3.77
N GLN A 193 26.93 -2.31 -3.57
CA GLN A 193 25.61 -1.89 -4.03
C GLN A 193 25.64 -0.92 -5.21
N GLN A 194 26.78 -0.61 -5.78
CA GLN A 194 26.89 0.31 -6.92
C GLN A 194 26.11 -0.23 -8.14
N CYS A 195 25.28 0.63 -8.76
CA CYS A 195 24.45 0.26 -9.91
C CYS A 195 25.26 -0.22 -11.11
N THR A 196 26.49 0.23 -11.25
CA THR A 196 27.41 -0.20 -12.31
C THR A 196 27.65 -1.72 -12.35
N HIS A 197 27.45 -2.41 -11.23
CA HIS A 197 27.56 -3.88 -11.19
C HIS A 197 26.43 -4.59 -11.95
N ASN A 198 25.28 -3.93 -12.10
CA ASN A 198 24.10 -4.52 -12.76
C ASN A 198 23.93 -4.10 -14.23
N GLN A 199 24.88 -3.33 -14.80
CA GLN A 199 24.85 -2.93 -16.20
C GLN A 199 24.93 -4.13 -17.15
N LYS A 200 24.08 -4.19 -18.18
CA LYS A 200 24.08 -5.27 -19.20
C LYS A 200 25.43 -5.43 -19.89
N LYS A 201 26.13 -4.33 -20.19
CA LYS A 201 27.49 -4.36 -20.78
C LYS A 201 28.54 -5.04 -19.87
N ARG A 202 28.21 -5.26 -18.58
CA ARG A 202 29.03 -5.98 -17.59
C ARG A 202 28.48 -7.35 -17.22
N GLY A 203 27.47 -7.84 -17.96
CA GLY A 203 26.80 -9.12 -17.68
C GLY A 203 25.69 -9.06 -16.63
N GLY A 204 25.31 -7.86 -16.14
CA GLY A 204 24.20 -7.66 -15.22
C GLY A 204 22.84 -7.67 -15.91
N GLN A 205 21.78 -7.60 -15.11
CA GLN A 205 20.39 -7.68 -15.60
C GLN A 205 19.86 -6.37 -16.19
N GLY A 206 20.60 -5.27 -16.06
CA GLY A 206 20.16 -3.93 -16.45
C GLY A 206 19.48 -3.16 -15.32
N SER A 207 19.01 -1.98 -15.64
CA SER A 207 18.26 -1.11 -14.73
C SER A 207 16.88 -1.68 -14.38
N ILE A 208 16.25 -1.12 -13.33
CA ILE A 208 14.93 -1.54 -12.89
C ILE A 208 13.89 -1.40 -14.01
N VAL A 209 13.89 -0.27 -14.77
CA VAL A 209 12.93 -0.07 -15.88
C VAL A 209 13.12 -1.09 -17.00
N GLU A 210 14.36 -1.49 -17.31
CA GLU A 210 14.61 -2.52 -18.31
C GLU A 210 14.06 -3.88 -17.88
N GLN A 211 14.23 -4.24 -16.60
CA GLN A 211 13.70 -5.48 -16.06
C GLN A 211 12.17 -5.47 -15.99
N LEU A 212 11.53 -4.36 -15.59
CA LEU A 212 10.08 -4.20 -15.59
C LEU A 212 9.46 -4.51 -16.96
N ILE A 213 10.03 -3.96 -18.04
CA ILE A 213 9.53 -4.19 -19.40
C ILE A 213 9.78 -5.64 -19.85
N ASN A 214 10.82 -6.29 -19.34
CA ASN A 214 11.18 -7.67 -19.72
C ASN A 214 10.40 -8.73 -18.95
N ASN A 215 9.94 -8.42 -17.74
CA ASN A 215 9.27 -9.38 -16.84
C ASN A 215 7.82 -9.74 -17.24
N ASN A 216 7.25 -9.09 -18.22
CA ASN A 216 5.95 -9.48 -18.79
C ASN A 216 4.76 -9.43 -17.80
N VAL A 217 4.74 -8.52 -16.84
CA VAL A 217 3.63 -8.31 -15.89
C VAL A 217 2.37 -7.86 -16.64
N ASP A 218 1.18 -8.43 -16.32
CA ASP A 218 -0.06 -8.12 -17.06
C ASP A 218 -0.57 -6.69 -16.79
N VAL A 219 -0.41 -6.20 -15.57
CA VAL A 219 -0.89 -4.87 -15.15
C VAL A 219 0.20 -4.12 -14.38
N LEU A 220 0.65 -3.01 -14.92
CA LEU A 220 1.58 -2.07 -14.31
C LEU A 220 0.94 -0.68 -14.29
N LEU A 221 0.49 -0.19 -13.12
CA LEU A 221 -0.16 1.10 -12.97
C LEU A 221 0.54 1.94 -11.89
N GLY A 222 1.04 3.14 -12.27
CA GLY A 222 1.73 4.02 -11.34
C GLY A 222 2.27 5.28 -11.99
N GLY A 223 3.33 5.83 -11.41
CA GLY A 223 4.10 6.94 -11.96
C GLY A 223 5.39 6.50 -12.66
N GLY A 224 6.35 7.43 -12.81
CA GLY A 224 7.68 7.12 -13.31
C GLY A 224 7.89 7.36 -14.81
N LYS A 225 6.97 8.05 -15.48
CA LYS A 225 7.01 8.32 -16.93
C LYS A 225 8.38 8.80 -17.41
N LYS A 226 9.17 9.51 -16.58
CA LYS A 226 10.50 10.01 -16.97
C LYS A 226 11.49 8.87 -17.26
N TYR A 227 11.39 7.74 -16.55
CA TYR A 227 12.28 6.61 -16.73
C TYR A 227 11.92 5.80 -17.98
N PHE A 228 10.62 5.67 -18.25
CA PHE A 228 10.12 4.97 -19.44
C PHE A 228 10.30 5.76 -20.75
N LYS A 229 10.55 7.07 -20.67
CA LYS A 229 10.91 7.90 -21.83
C LYS A 229 12.38 7.80 -22.24
N GLN A 230 13.21 7.20 -21.41
CA GLN A 230 14.60 6.93 -21.79
C GLN A 230 14.64 5.85 -22.87
N SER A 231 15.65 5.87 -23.69
CA SER A 231 15.86 4.90 -24.77
C SER A 231 17.12 4.08 -24.52
N VAL A 232 17.05 2.85 -24.95
CA VAL A 232 18.22 1.98 -25.18
C VAL A 232 18.15 1.55 -26.64
N ALA A 233 19.22 1.81 -27.39
CA ALA A 233 19.22 1.76 -28.84
C ALA A 233 18.22 2.78 -29.45
N GLU A 234 17.33 2.37 -30.36
CA GLU A 234 16.46 3.26 -31.11
C GLU A 234 15.11 3.55 -30.44
N ASN A 235 14.66 2.67 -29.52
CA ASN A 235 13.31 2.75 -28.94
C ASN A 235 13.34 3.14 -27.47
N THR A 236 12.39 3.99 -27.08
CA THR A 236 12.07 4.28 -25.67
C THR A 236 11.52 3.02 -24.99
N PHE A 237 11.56 2.98 -23.65
CA PHE A 237 10.92 1.88 -22.91
C PHE A 237 9.40 1.87 -23.06
N ILE A 238 8.76 3.01 -23.35
CA ILE A 238 7.34 3.07 -23.72
C ILE A 238 7.09 2.30 -25.02
N GLU A 239 7.86 2.58 -26.07
CA GLU A 239 7.73 1.89 -27.38
C GLU A 239 8.04 0.41 -27.26
N GLN A 240 9.08 0.04 -26.49
CA GLN A 240 9.38 -1.36 -26.20
C GLN A 240 8.24 -2.09 -25.50
N ALA A 241 7.57 -1.42 -24.54
CA ALA A 241 6.39 -1.97 -23.87
C ALA A 241 5.22 -2.14 -24.86
N GLN A 242 4.94 -1.14 -25.69
CA GLN A 242 3.89 -1.21 -26.71
C GLN A 242 4.15 -2.36 -27.70
N ASN A 243 5.38 -2.54 -28.15
CA ASN A 243 5.78 -3.66 -28.99
C ASN A 243 5.60 -5.04 -28.32
N LYS A 244 5.56 -5.09 -26.98
CA LYS A 244 5.22 -6.27 -26.16
C LYS A 244 3.72 -6.40 -25.85
N GLY A 245 2.88 -5.61 -26.50
CA GLY A 245 1.41 -5.66 -26.39
C GLY A 245 0.82 -4.86 -25.24
N TYR A 246 1.59 -4.00 -24.57
CA TYR A 246 1.02 -3.12 -23.55
C TYR A 246 0.20 -1.98 -24.18
N THR A 247 -0.97 -1.76 -23.63
CA THR A 247 -1.75 -0.53 -23.83
C THR A 247 -1.26 0.54 -22.86
N LEU A 248 -0.77 1.66 -23.40
CA LEU A 248 -0.31 2.79 -22.59
C LEU A 248 -1.49 3.61 -22.09
N LEU A 249 -1.56 3.84 -20.77
CA LEU A 249 -2.53 4.70 -20.10
C LEU A 249 -1.82 5.88 -19.44
N GLN A 250 -2.31 7.10 -19.61
CA GLN A 250 -1.68 8.31 -19.06
C GLN A 250 -2.63 9.20 -18.27
N THR A 251 -3.92 8.92 -18.33
CA THR A 251 -4.99 9.72 -17.72
C THR A 251 -6.07 8.84 -17.10
N LEU A 252 -6.92 9.42 -16.26
CA LEU A 252 -8.13 8.77 -15.76
C LEU A 252 -9.07 8.36 -16.91
N THR A 253 -9.19 9.17 -17.95
CA THR A 253 -10.02 8.86 -19.12
C THR A 253 -9.54 7.59 -19.83
N ASP A 254 -8.22 7.39 -19.94
CA ASP A 254 -7.67 6.19 -20.56
C ASP A 254 -8.03 4.92 -19.76
N ILE A 255 -7.99 4.99 -18.43
CA ILE A 255 -8.42 3.86 -17.56
C ILE A 255 -9.87 3.49 -17.83
N GLN A 256 -10.75 4.49 -17.91
CA GLN A 256 -12.18 4.29 -18.12
C GLN A 256 -12.51 3.72 -19.51
N GLY A 257 -11.77 4.17 -20.54
CA GLY A 257 -12.00 3.76 -21.93
C GLY A 257 -11.35 2.45 -22.35
N THR A 258 -10.44 1.89 -21.55
CA THR A 258 -9.66 0.70 -21.97
C THR A 258 -10.37 -0.60 -21.59
N PRO A 259 -10.50 -1.57 -22.52
CA PRO A 259 -11.08 -2.88 -22.22
C PRO A 259 -10.31 -3.70 -21.19
N ASN A 260 -11.00 -4.60 -20.46
CA ASN A 260 -10.40 -5.40 -19.38
C ASN A 260 -9.56 -6.60 -19.86
N HIS A 261 -9.48 -6.87 -21.15
CA HIS A 261 -8.63 -7.92 -21.73
C HIS A 261 -7.24 -7.42 -22.16
N SER A 262 -6.94 -6.14 -21.93
CA SER A 262 -5.69 -5.51 -22.36
C SER A 262 -4.58 -5.72 -21.33
N LYS A 263 -3.34 -5.84 -21.81
CA LYS A 263 -2.14 -5.75 -20.97
C LYS A 263 -1.84 -4.27 -20.75
N LEU A 264 -1.67 -3.83 -19.52
CA LEU A 264 -1.72 -2.41 -19.15
C LEU A 264 -0.37 -1.87 -18.65
N LEU A 265 0.05 -0.71 -19.21
CA LEU A 265 1.10 0.13 -18.67
C LEU A 265 0.53 1.53 -18.39
N GLY A 266 0.24 1.85 -17.15
CA GLY A 266 -0.23 3.16 -16.70
C GLY A 266 0.92 4.01 -16.17
N LEU A 267 1.15 5.18 -16.79
CA LEU A 267 2.20 6.14 -16.43
C LEU A 267 1.58 7.52 -16.18
N PHE A 268 0.96 7.70 -15.00
CA PHE A 268 0.09 8.85 -14.71
C PHE A 268 0.83 10.10 -14.21
N ALA A 269 2.12 9.96 -13.87
CA ALA A 269 2.96 11.09 -13.43
C ALA A 269 4.40 10.95 -13.93
N LYS A 270 5.14 12.08 -13.95
CA LYS A 270 6.56 12.11 -14.34
C LYS A 270 7.42 11.26 -13.38
N LYS A 271 7.18 11.40 -12.06
CA LYS A 271 7.75 10.58 -10.95
C LYS A 271 6.60 9.93 -10.20
N HIS A 272 6.52 10.12 -8.87
CA HIS A 272 5.38 9.68 -8.04
C HIS A 272 4.12 10.49 -8.39
N LEU A 273 2.96 9.92 -8.14
CA LEU A 273 1.69 10.65 -8.26
C LEU A 273 1.67 11.81 -7.26
N PRO A 274 1.05 12.94 -7.58
CA PRO A 274 0.78 13.97 -6.58
C PRO A 274 -0.19 13.41 -5.52
N THR A 275 -0.11 13.94 -4.30
CA THR A 275 -1.06 13.57 -3.23
C THR A 275 -2.46 14.08 -3.55
N GLU A 276 -3.49 13.34 -3.13
CA GLU A 276 -4.88 13.77 -3.27
C GLU A 276 -5.20 14.94 -2.34
N TRP A 277 -4.58 14.98 -1.16
CA TRP A 277 -4.79 16.01 -0.14
C TRP A 277 -3.51 16.76 0.19
N ILE A 278 -3.68 18.02 0.61
CA ILE A 278 -2.63 18.93 1.08
C ILE A 278 -3.15 19.71 2.28
N GLY A 279 -2.26 20.30 3.08
CA GLY A 279 -2.65 21.31 4.06
C GLY A 279 -3.18 22.57 3.37
N GLU A 280 -4.18 23.22 3.96
CA GLU A 280 -4.68 24.51 3.52
C GLU A 280 -3.51 25.48 3.31
N ASN A 281 -3.49 26.18 2.17
CA ASN A 281 -2.36 27.03 1.76
C ASN A 281 -0.98 26.33 1.73
N TYR A 282 -0.95 25.01 1.51
CA TYR A 282 0.26 24.17 1.52
C TYR A 282 0.96 24.11 2.89
N HIS A 283 0.23 24.34 3.99
CA HIS A 283 0.79 24.22 5.34
C HIS A 283 1.30 22.80 5.62
N LEU A 284 2.45 22.77 6.29
CA LEU A 284 3.13 21.59 6.80
C LEU A 284 3.27 21.72 8.32
N ALA A 285 3.79 20.70 8.99
CA ALA A 285 4.22 20.84 10.36
C ALA A 285 5.40 21.86 10.45
N GLU A 286 5.34 22.74 11.43
CA GLU A 286 6.32 23.80 11.65
C GLU A 286 7.19 23.50 12.87
N LYS A 287 8.43 23.98 12.84
CA LYS A 287 9.31 23.89 14.00
C LYS A 287 8.74 24.71 15.15
N ILE A 288 8.62 24.09 16.32
CA ILE A 288 8.21 24.79 17.53
C ILE A 288 9.17 25.95 17.82
N LYS A 289 8.58 27.07 18.19
CA LYS A 289 9.28 28.29 18.65
C LYS A 289 8.96 28.51 20.12
N THR A 290 9.80 29.27 20.79
CA THR A 290 9.55 29.79 22.14
C THR A 290 9.58 31.32 22.09
N ASP A 291 8.80 31.95 22.96
CA ASP A 291 8.86 33.38 23.19
C ASP A 291 10.09 33.77 24.05
N THR A 292 10.25 35.03 24.35
CA THR A 292 11.35 35.57 25.19
C THR A 292 11.31 35.06 26.63
N ASN A 293 10.16 34.55 27.10
CA ASN A 293 9.96 34.00 28.43
C ASN A 293 10.13 32.47 28.46
N GLY A 294 10.42 31.82 27.31
CA GLY A 294 10.55 30.38 27.20
C GLY A 294 9.22 29.63 26.98
N ASN A 295 8.11 30.35 26.78
CA ASN A 295 6.82 29.72 26.53
C ASN A 295 6.75 29.18 25.10
N VAL A 296 6.11 28.03 24.91
CA VAL A 296 5.93 27.39 23.59
C VAL A 296 4.91 28.18 22.75
N ILE A 297 5.32 28.53 21.53
CA ILE A 297 4.43 29.09 20.51
C ILE A 297 4.06 27.95 19.55
N TYR A 298 2.79 27.55 19.60
CA TYR A 298 2.26 26.50 18.72
C TYR A 298 2.09 27.00 17.27
N PRO A 299 2.24 26.12 16.25
CA PRO A 299 1.91 26.44 14.87
C PRO A 299 0.46 26.88 14.70
N LYS A 300 0.20 27.64 13.64
CA LYS A 300 -1.18 28.01 13.29
C LYS A 300 -2.04 26.78 12.97
N LEU A 301 -3.29 26.84 13.41
CA LEU A 301 -4.33 25.87 13.07
C LEU A 301 -4.60 25.89 11.55
N PHE A 302 -4.71 24.72 10.95
CA PHE A 302 -5.15 24.56 9.55
C PHE A 302 -5.96 23.27 9.35
N SER A 303 -6.65 23.17 8.22
CA SER A 303 -7.38 21.99 7.80
C SER A 303 -6.73 21.36 6.58
N CYS A 304 -7.07 20.09 6.31
CA CYS A 304 -6.69 19.43 5.08
C CYS A 304 -7.68 19.77 3.97
N THR A 305 -7.20 19.92 2.75
CA THR A 305 -7.98 20.26 1.58
C THR A 305 -7.56 19.43 0.38
N THR A 306 -8.40 19.35 -0.64
CA THR A 306 -8.08 18.65 -1.90
C THR A 306 -6.95 19.35 -2.64
N ASN A 307 -6.06 18.57 -3.23
CA ASN A 307 -4.96 19.06 -4.04
C ASN A 307 -5.43 19.37 -5.46
N THR A 308 -5.48 20.63 -5.84
CA THR A 308 -5.89 21.08 -7.19
C THR A 308 -4.96 20.57 -8.32
N ARG A 309 -3.76 20.10 -7.99
CA ARG A 309 -2.82 19.46 -8.93
C ARG A 309 -3.17 18.00 -9.21
N PHE A 310 -4.01 17.37 -8.39
CA PHE A 310 -4.54 16.03 -8.62
C PHE A 310 -5.71 16.12 -9.61
N LYS A 311 -5.40 16.30 -10.89
CA LYS A 311 -6.40 16.52 -11.92
C LYS A 311 -6.19 15.56 -13.08
N ASN A 312 -7.25 14.85 -13.47
CA ASN A 312 -7.24 13.81 -14.52
C ASN A 312 -6.21 12.70 -14.28
N ILE A 313 -5.90 12.45 -13.00
CA ILE A 313 -5.05 11.38 -12.52
C ILE A 313 -5.98 10.37 -11.83
N PRO A 314 -5.84 9.06 -12.08
CA PRO A 314 -6.66 8.07 -11.39
C PRO A 314 -6.24 7.98 -9.92
N THR A 315 -7.23 7.82 -9.02
CA THR A 315 -6.96 7.50 -7.61
C THR A 315 -6.40 6.08 -7.48
N LEU A 316 -5.78 5.79 -6.34
CA LEU A 316 -5.31 4.42 -6.05
C LEU A 316 -6.46 3.41 -6.11
N SER A 317 -7.64 3.78 -5.62
CA SER A 317 -8.86 2.97 -5.68
C SER A 317 -9.30 2.66 -7.12
N GLN A 318 -9.26 3.66 -8.02
CA GLN A 318 -9.60 3.47 -9.44
C GLN A 318 -8.58 2.61 -10.18
N MET A 319 -7.28 2.77 -9.89
CA MET A 319 -6.23 1.90 -10.43
C MET A 319 -6.39 0.46 -9.95
N THR A 320 -6.69 0.27 -8.67
CA THR A 320 -6.91 -1.05 -8.06
C THR A 320 -8.12 -1.75 -8.67
N ASP A 321 -9.24 -1.04 -8.81
CA ASP A 321 -10.45 -1.59 -9.45
C ASP A 321 -10.18 -2.02 -10.89
N LYS A 322 -9.47 -1.19 -11.68
CA LYS A 322 -9.06 -1.53 -13.04
C LYS A 322 -8.14 -2.76 -13.09
N ALA A 323 -7.19 -2.86 -12.17
CA ALA A 323 -6.31 -4.01 -12.07
C ALA A 323 -7.08 -5.29 -11.75
N LEU A 324 -8.00 -5.26 -10.79
CA LEU A 324 -8.84 -6.38 -10.41
C LEU A 324 -9.71 -6.86 -11.59
N GLN A 325 -10.38 -5.93 -12.28
CA GLN A 325 -11.17 -6.23 -13.47
C GLN A 325 -10.33 -6.88 -14.58
N THR A 326 -9.14 -6.33 -14.84
CA THR A 326 -8.23 -6.83 -15.89
C THR A 326 -7.68 -8.21 -15.57
N LEU A 327 -7.20 -8.41 -14.34
CA LEU A 327 -6.58 -9.67 -13.92
C LEU A 327 -7.58 -10.81 -13.79
N SER A 328 -8.83 -10.52 -13.43
CA SER A 328 -9.89 -11.53 -13.32
C SER A 328 -10.63 -11.83 -14.62
N HIS A 329 -10.53 -10.97 -15.64
CA HIS A 329 -11.27 -11.12 -16.88
C HIS A 329 -10.91 -12.42 -17.62
N ASN A 330 -11.88 -13.34 -17.78
CA ASN A 330 -11.67 -14.66 -18.40
C ASN A 330 -10.45 -15.41 -17.83
N ASN A 331 -10.26 -15.35 -16.52
CA ASN A 331 -9.13 -15.97 -15.82
C ASN A 331 -9.62 -17.01 -14.80
N THR A 332 -9.44 -18.28 -15.12
CA THR A 332 -9.82 -19.40 -14.25
C THR A 332 -8.72 -19.84 -13.30
N LYS A 333 -7.45 -19.46 -13.59
CA LYS A 333 -6.32 -19.79 -12.73
C LYS A 333 -6.25 -18.87 -11.51
N GLY A 334 -6.44 -17.57 -11.70
CA GLY A 334 -6.30 -16.53 -10.70
C GLY A 334 -5.10 -15.64 -10.90
N PHE A 335 -4.77 -14.82 -9.89
CA PHE A 335 -3.73 -13.81 -10.00
C PHE A 335 -3.02 -13.51 -8.68
N PHE A 336 -1.86 -12.88 -8.82
CA PHE A 336 -1.15 -12.15 -7.76
C PHE A 336 -1.18 -10.65 -8.07
N LEU A 337 -1.69 -9.83 -7.15
CA LEU A 337 -1.72 -8.37 -7.25
C LEU A 337 -1.07 -7.73 -6.03
N MET A 338 -0.09 -6.86 -6.25
CA MET A 338 0.46 -5.95 -5.24
C MET A 338 -0.11 -4.55 -5.46
N VAL A 339 -0.62 -3.93 -4.38
CA VAL A 339 -1.14 -2.56 -4.37
C VAL A 339 -0.40 -1.76 -3.29
N GLU A 340 0.18 -0.63 -3.66
CA GLU A 340 0.98 0.20 -2.75
C GLU A 340 0.42 1.61 -2.59
N GLY A 341 0.22 2.01 -1.34
CA GLY A 341 0.03 3.41 -0.93
C GLY A 341 1.37 4.03 -0.55
N ALA A 342 2.17 4.42 -1.55
CA ALA A 342 3.57 4.82 -1.38
C ALA A 342 3.78 6.17 -0.70
N SER A 343 2.79 7.04 -0.77
CA SER A 343 2.99 8.43 -0.35
C SER A 343 2.63 8.69 1.10
N ILE A 344 2.19 7.71 1.87
CA ILE A 344 2.07 7.81 3.33
C ILE A 344 3.47 8.12 3.91
N ASP A 345 4.48 7.30 3.54
CA ASP A 345 5.90 7.49 3.89
C ASP A 345 6.45 8.81 3.35
N LYS A 346 6.28 9.07 2.04
CA LYS A 346 6.85 10.26 1.39
C LYS A 346 6.34 11.58 1.99
N GLN A 347 5.11 11.59 2.51
CA GLN A 347 4.55 12.75 3.19
C GLN A 347 5.00 12.83 4.66
N ALA A 348 5.23 11.70 5.33
CA ALA A 348 5.86 11.66 6.64
C ALA A 348 7.27 12.27 6.62
N HIS A 349 8.10 11.86 5.66
CA HIS A 349 9.42 12.46 5.45
C HIS A 349 9.37 13.99 5.34
N LYS A 350 8.32 14.54 4.73
CA LYS A 350 8.10 15.98 4.52
C LYS A 350 7.40 16.68 5.68
N ARG A 351 7.02 15.94 6.72
CA ARG A 351 6.22 16.47 7.84
C ARG A 351 4.88 17.05 7.38
N ASN A 352 4.23 16.36 6.44
CA ASN A 352 2.96 16.77 5.84
C ASN A 352 1.81 15.90 6.35
N PRO A 353 1.16 16.24 7.47
CA PRO A 353 0.10 15.42 8.03
C PRO A 353 -1.12 15.28 7.11
N CYS A 354 -1.49 16.35 6.38
CA CYS A 354 -2.60 16.27 5.45
C CYS A 354 -2.32 15.37 4.24
N GLY A 355 -1.07 15.36 3.78
CA GLY A 355 -0.64 14.41 2.77
C GLY A 355 -0.72 12.97 3.29
N GLN A 356 -0.19 12.69 4.50
CA GLN A 356 -0.27 11.36 5.11
C GLN A 356 -1.73 10.89 5.29
N ILE A 357 -2.60 11.75 5.84
CA ILE A 357 -4.02 11.47 6.07
C ILE A 357 -4.74 11.18 4.74
N GLY A 358 -4.51 12.02 3.73
CA GLY A 358 -5.12 11.86 2.41
C GLY A 358 -4.69 10.57 1.69
N GLU A 359 -3.39 10.24 1.76
CA GLU A 359 -2.85 9.02 1.14
C GLU A 359 -3.31 7.75 1.87
N LEU A 360 -3.41 7.78 3.21
CA LEU A 360 -3.94 6.65 3.95
C LEU A 360 -5.45 6.45 3.69
N ARG A 361 -6.23 7.53 3.54
CA ARG A 361 -7.62 7.48 3.09
C ARG A 361 -7.73 6.79 1.71
N ALA A 362 -6.93 7.24 0.73
CA ALA A 362 -6.91 6.67 -0.62
C ALA A 362 -6.49 5.19 -0.61
N PHE A 363 -5.56 4.82 0.28
CA PHE A 363 -5.14 3.44 0.47
C PHE A 363 -6.28 2.57 1.03
N ASP A 364 -6.99 3.03 2.05
CA ASP A 364 -8.14 2.29 2.63
C ASP A 364 -9.32 2.19 1.65
N GLU A 365 -9.57 3.22 0.82
CA GLU A 365 -10.53 3.14 -0.28
C GLU A 365 -10.16 2.08 -1.31
N SER A 366 -8.86 1.86 -1.57
CA SER A 366 -8.39 0.80 -2.45
C SER A 366 -8.54 -0.60 -1.80
N ILE A 367 -8.34 -0.70 -0.49
CA ILE A 367 -8.61 -1.93 0.29
C ILE A 367 -10.10 -2.28 0.21
N SER A 368 -10.99 -1.30 0.31
CA SER A 368 -12.43 -1.48 0.15
C SER A 368 -12.78 -2.11 -1.20
N LYS A 369 -12.09 -1.74 -2.30
CA LYS A 369 -12.24 -2.38 -3.61
C LYS A 369 -11.77 -3.84 -3.61
N GLY A 370 -10.66 -4.12 -2.95
CA GLY A 370 -10.19 -5.50 -2.74
C GLY A 370 -11.20 -6.34 -1.98
N ARG A 371 -11.78 -5.83 -0.90
CA ARG A 371 -12.81 -6.52 -0.10
C ARG A 371 -14.10 -6.73 -0.89
N GLU A 372 -14.54 -5.74 -1.67
CA GLU A 372 -15.66 -5.91 -2.59
C GLU A 372 -15.41 -7.04 -3.60
N PHE A 373 -14.20 -7.11 -4.15
CA PHE A 373 -13.79 -8.20 -5.03
C PHE A 373 -13.79 -9.55 -4.30
N ALA A 374 -13.15 -9.64 -3.13
CA ALA A 374 -13.07 -10.89 -2.36
C ALA A 374 -14.44 -11.43 -1.93
N SER A 375 -15.41 -10.55 -1.69
CA SER A 375 -16.79 -10.96 -1.40
C SER A 375 -17.48 -11.71 -2.56
N LYS A 376 -17.07 -11.42 -3.81
CA LYS A 376 -17.55 -12.07 -5.03
C LYS A 376 -16.72 -13.30 -5.43
N PHE A 377 -15.43 -13.30 -5.08
CA PHE A 377 -14.46 -14.34 -5.42
C PHE A 377 -13.84 -14.90 -4.14
N SER A 378 -14.56 -15.83 -3.50
CA SER A 378 -14.29 -16.31 -2.13
C SER A 378 -12.90 -16.98 -1.95
N ASN A 379 -12.25 -17.45 -3.03
CA ASN A 379 -10.90 -17.99 -3.00
C ASN A 379 -9.83 -16.88 -3.20
N THR A 380 -10.03 -15.75 -2.53
CA THR A 380 -9.13 -14.59 -2.54
C THR A 380 -8.54 -14.40 -1.15
N LEU A 381 -7.22 -14.48 -1.05
CA LEU A 381 -6.47 -14.10 0.15
C LEU A 381 -6.10 -12.62 0.04
N MET A 382 -6.54 -11.84 1.02
CA MET A 382 -6.16 -10.43 1.18
C MET A 382 -5.25 -10.26 2.38
N ILE A 383 -4.15 -9.54 2.18
CA ILE A 383 -3.24 -9.12 3.25
C ILE A 383 -2.98 -7.63 3.09
N VAL A 384 -3.21 -6.87 4.15
CA VAL A 384 -2.86 -5.46 4.27
C VAL A 384 -1.77 -5.34 5.31
N THR A 385 -0.65 -4.74 4.97
CA THR A 385 0.47 -4.52 5.89
C THR A 385 1.22 -3.26 5.53
N ALA A 386 2.24 -2.94 6.30
CA ALA A 386 3.24 -1.93 5.94
C ALA A 386 4.61 -2.58 5.75
N ASP A 387 5.47 -1.85 5.10
CA ASP A 387 6.87 -2.25 4.92
C ASP A 387 7.72 -1.81 6.12
N HIS A 388 7.47 -0.64 6.72
CA HIS A 388 8.08 -0.14 7.95
C HIS A 388 7.19 0.91 8.64
N GLY A 389 7.62 1.39 9.81
CA GLY A 389 7.02 2.52 10.50
C GLY A 389 7.67 3.86 10.14
N GLN A 390 6.95 4.95 10.41
CA GLN A 390 7.37 6.30 10.06
C GLN A 390 6.98 7.31 11.15
N ALA A 391 7.49 8.55 11.03
CA ALA A 391 7.20 9.64 11.95
C ALA A 391 5.79 10.23 11.76
N GLY A 392 5.33 10.92 12.80
CA GLY A 392 4.02 11.55 12.87
C GLY A 392 3.09 10.82 13.82
N GLN A 393 2.83 11.42 14.99
CA GLN A 393 1.95 10.86 16.00
C GLN A 393 1.09 11.94 16.66
N ILE A 394 -0.09 11.56 17.11
CA ILE A 394 -0.96 12.47 17.88
C ILE A 394 -0.32 12.70 19.25
N VAL A 395 -0.31 13.96 19.68
CA VAL A 395 0.20 14.38 20.98
C VAL A 395 -0.81 15.30 21.68
N PRO A 396 -0.74 15.45 23.02
CA PRO A 396 -1.63 16.36 23.73
C PRO A 396 -1.52 17.81 23.24
N LEU A 397 -2.66 18.49 23.20
CA LEU A 397 -2.77 19.94 23.11
C LEU A 397 -3.18 20.48 24.47
N PRO A 398 -2.74 21.68 24.87
CA PRO A 398 -3.34 22.39 26.03
C PRO A 398 -4.83 22.59 25.84
N GLU A 399 -5.62 22.39 26.88
CA GLU A 399 -7.08 22.62 26.85
C GLU A 399 -7.48 24.05 26.46
N SER A 400 -6.56 25.00 26.66
CA SER A 400 -6.73 26.42 26.38
C SER A 400 -6.10 26.89 25.06
N TYR A 401 -5.84 25.99 24.09
CA TYR A 401 -5.18 26.34 22.83
C TYR A 401 -5.79 27.56 22.13
N GLU A 402 -7.13 27.66 22.11
CA GLU A 402 -7.84 28.80 21.51
C GLU A 402 -7.65 30.12 22.30
N LEU A 403 -7.41 30.03 23.61
CA LEU A 403 -7.19 31.19 24.49
C LEU A 403 -5.72 31.60 24.51
N VAL A 404 -4.81 30.76 24.06
CA VAL A 404 -3.37 30.88 24.28
C VAL A 404 -2.58 30.83 22.98
N SER A 405 -3.12 31.40 21.91
CA SER A 405 -2.31 31.60 20.68
C SER A 405 -1.04 32.44 20.92
N ASN A 406 -0.81 32.93 22.13
CA ASN A 406 0.28 33.83 22.47
C ASN A 406 1.26 33.33 23.56
N ALA A 407 0.89 32.51 24.51
CA ALA A 407 1.86 31.92 25.46
C ALA A 407 1.18 30.93 26.42
N VAL A 408 1.66 29.71 26.50
CA VAL A 408 1.32 28.76 27.58
C VAL A 408 2.58 28.40 28.33
N THR A 409 2.54 28.50 29.64
CA THR A 409 3.42 27.75 30.54
C THR A 409 3.06 26.26 30.41
N ALA A 410 3.36 25.65 29.28
CA ALA A 410 3.26 24.22 29.08
C ALA A 410 4.50 23.53 29.64
N PRO A 411 4.40 22.31 30.14
CA PRO A 411 5.60 21.54 30.42
C PRO A 411 6.47 21.53 29.16
N GLN A 412 7.80 21.61 29.34
CA GLN A 412 8.77 21.67 28.27
C GLN A 412 8.58 20.48 27.33
N TYR A 413 7.87 20.71 26.21
CA TYR A 413 7.80 19.74 25.14
C TYR A 413 9.12 19.82 24.34
N PRO A 414 9.65 18.68 23.90
CA PRO A 414 10.90 18.64 23.18
C PRO A 414 10.80 19.47 21.90
N THR A 415 11.92 20.03 21.50
CA THR A 415 12.09 20.74 20.23
C THR A 415 11.76 19.80 19.07
N GLY A 416 10.88 20.19 18.18
CA GLY A 416 10.47 19.37 17.02
C GLY A 416 9.54 20.14 16.10
N TYR A 417 8.95 19.40 15.16
CA TYR A 417 7.97 19.93 14.22
C TYR A 417 6.57 19.48 14.64
N TYR A 418 5.63 20.40 14.62
CA TYR A 418 4.25 20.16 15.01
C TYR A 418 3.28 20.74 13.99
N ALA A 419 2.14 20.09 13.84
CA ALA A 419 0.99 20.62 13.15
C ALA A 419 -0.21 20.61 14.10
N VAL A 420 -1.04 21.63 14.05
CA VAL A 420 -2.32 21.66 14.74
C VAL A 420 -3.40 21.65 13.66
N LEU A 421 -4.22 20.62 13.67
CA LEU A 421 -5.23 20.36 12.66
C LEU A 421 -6.63 20.50 13.23
N LYS A 422 -7.54 21.05 12.45
CA LYS A 422 -8.98 20.94 12.69
C LYS A 422 -9.49 19.72 11.96
N THR A 423 -9.97 18.72 12.70
CA THR A 423 -10.51 17.47 12.14
C THR A 423 -11.82 17.72 11.39
N LEU A 424 -12.30 16.74 10.63
CA LEU A 424 -13.59 16.87 9.93
C LEU A 424 -14.78 16.96 10.88
N SER A 425 -14.68 16.44 12.11
CA SER A 425 -15.68 16.59 13.17
C SER A 425 -15.57 17.93 13.92
N GLY A 426 -14.52 18.70 13.68
CA GLY A 426 -14.31 20.04 14.25
C GLY A 426 -13.41 20.11 15.47
N GLU A 427 -12.95 18.97 16.00
CA GLU A 427 -12.02 18.89 17.12
C GLU A 427 -10.60 19.28 16.70
N LEU A 428 -9.78 19.69 17.67
CA LEU A 428 -8.37 19.98 17.45
C LEU A 428 -7.51 18.73 17.63
N MET A 429 -6.58 18.52 16.75
CA MET A 429 -5.63 17.42 16.79
C MET A 429 -4.20 17.93 16.56
N ALA A 430 -3.30 17.70 17.51
CA ALA A 430 -1.88 18.01 17.33
C ALA A 430 -1.13 16.77 16.84
N VAL A 431 -0.29 16.96 15.82
CA VAL A 431 0.58 15.94 15.27
C VAL A 431 2.03 16.37 15.44
N SER A 432 2.82 15.51 16.07
CA SER A 432 4.25 15.75 16.34
C SER A 432 5.13 14.92 15.41
N TYR A 433 6.20 15.54 14.91
CA TYR A 433 7.31 14.93 14.17
C TYR A 433 8.63 15.09 14.94
N ALA A 434 8.56 15.12 16.27
CA ALA A 434 9.70 15.40 17.12
C ALA A 434 10.71 14.24 17.27
N THR A 435 10.31 13.02 16.88
CA THR A 435 10.97 11.80 17.36
C THR A 435 12.09 11.29 16.48
N ASN A 436 12.18 11.66 15.21
CA ASN A 436 13.08 10.99 14.28
C ASN A 436 13.62 11.86 13.12
N SER A 437 13.89 13.12 13.37
CA SER A 437 14.49 14.00 12.35
C SER A 437 15.89 13.54 11.93
N SER A 438 16.22 13.74 10.65
CA SER A 438 17.59 13.56 10.17
C SER A 438 18.58 14.47 10.92
N PRO A 439 19.88 14.15 10.95
CA PRO A 439 20.87 14.95 11.68
C PRO A 439 20.87 16.43 11.32
N GLN A 440 20.55 16.78 10.07
CA GLN A 440 20.44 18.15 9.61
C GLN A 440 19.03 18.75 9.79
N GLY A 441 18.06 17.97 10.32
CA GLY A 441 16.67 18.38 10.47
C GLY A 441 15.91 18.61 9.15
N LEU A 442 16.43 18.12 8.02
CA LEU A 442 15.87 18.36 6.69
C LEU A 442 14.62 17.54 6.41
N TRP A 443 14.55 16.30 6.94
CA TRP A 443 13.42 15.38 6.78
C TRP A 443 13.30 14.46 7.98
N GLU A 444 12.15 13.78 8.11
CA GLU A 444 12.00 12.72 9.09
C GLU A 444 12.55 11.39 8.56
N MET A 445 12.99 10.55 9.50
CA MET A 445 13.52 9.21 9.20
C MET A 445 12.50 8.14 9.57
N HIS A 446 12.72 6.89 9.11
CA HIS A 446 11.91 5.75 9.51
C HIS A 446 12.06 5.43 11.00
N THR A 447 11.05 4.82 11.58
CA THR A 447 11.07 4.31 12.97
C THR A 447 11.31 2.80 12.99
N GLY A 448 11.83 2.29 14.12
CA GLY A 448 12.11 0.86 14.32
C GLY A 448 10.94 0.09 14.93
N THR A 449 9.71 0.57 14.76
CA THR A 449 8.52 -0.07 15.33
C THR A 449 8.06 -1.28 14.51
N ASN A 450 7.30 -2.19 15.13
CA ASN A 450 6.54 -3.18 14.39
C ASN A 450 5.42 -2.49 13.60
N VAL A 451 4.97 -3.14 12.52
CA VAL A 451 3.85 -2.67 11.72
C VAL A 451 2.66 -3.63 11.82
N PRO A 452 1.43 -3.19 11.57
CA PRO A 452 0.27 -4.08 11.58
C PRO A 452 0.21 -4.96 10.33
N ALA A 453 -0.47 -6.12 10.46
CA ALA A 453 -1.03 -6.85 9.34
C ALA A 453 -2.49 -7.14 9.61
N PHE A 454 -3.35 -6.84 8.64
CA PHE A 454 -4.76 -7.20 8.63
C PHE A 454 -4.98 -8.21 7.51
N MET A 455 -5.74 -9.27 7.77
CA MET A 455 -5.87 -10.38 6.82
C MET A 455 -7.31 -10.87 6.75
N GLU A 456 -7.72 -11.25 5.54
CA GLU A 456 -9.02 -11.81 5.23
C GLU A 456 -8.90 -12.85 4.10
N GLY A 457 -9.62 -13.96 4.20
CA GLY A 457 -9.65 -14.98 3.15
C GLY A 457 -9.37 -16.40 3.63
N PRO A 458 -9.31 -17.37 2.72
CA PRO A 458 -9.11 -18.77 3.06
C PRO A 458 -7.66 -19.06 3.52
N GLY A 459 -7.52 -20.14 4.30
CA GLY A 459 -6.22 -20.61 4.78
C GLY A 459 -5.69 -19.92 6.04
N LEU A 460 -6.35 -18.89 6.53
CA LEU A 460 -5.94 -18.11 7.69
C LEU A 460 -6.39 -18.76 9.01
N LYS A 461 -5.81 -19.90 9.35
CA LYS A 461 -6.07 -20.59 10.63
C LYS A 461 -4.85 -20.46 11.54
N ASN A 462 -5.09 -20.17 12.82
CA ASN A 462 -4.05 -20.12 13.86
C ASN A 462 -2.87 -19.16 13.53
N ILE A 463 -3.19 -18.00 12.96
CA ILE A 463 -2.16 -16.99 12.68
C ILE A 463 -1.61 -16.46 14.01
N PRO A 464 -0.27 -16.45 14.21
CA PRO A 464 0.32 -15.93 15.44
C PRO A 464 0.07 -14.43 15.62
N ILE A 465 -0.07 -13.98 16.86
CA ILE A 465 -0.24 -12.55 17.20
C ILE A 465 0.96 -11.73 16.71
N THR A 466 2.16 -12.30 16.73
CA THR A 466 3.38 -11.65 16.23
C THR A 466 4.02 -12.53 15.17
N ILE A 467 4.19 -11.95 13.98
CA ILE A 467 4.80 -12.59 12.80
C ILE A 467 5.98 -11.74 12.30
N ASN A 468 6.56 -12.11 11.18
CA ASN A 468 7.51 -11.29 10.42
C ASN A 468 7.14 -11.28 8.93
N GLN A 469 7.80 -10.44 8.15
CA GLN A 469 7.50 -10.28 6.72
C GLN A 469 7.69 -11.55 5.89
N ARG A 470 8.62 -12.43 6.27
CA ARG A 470 8.82 -13.75 5.62
C ARG A 470 7.59 -14.65 5.80
N TYR A 471 6.95 -14.58 6.97
CA TYR A 471 5.72 -15.33 7.23
C TYR A 471 4.58 -14.91 6.29
N ILE A 472 4.46 -13.60 6.00
CA ILE A 472 3.50 -13.08 5.03
C ILE A 472 3.77 -13.66 3.63
N ASN A 473 5.02 -13.69 3.19
CA ASN A 473 5.40 -14.35 1.93
C ASN A 473 4.99 -15.82 1.92
N SER A 474 5.24 -16.55 3.02
CA SER A 474 4.87 -17.96 3.13
C SER A 474 3.36 -18.19 3.03
N LEU A 475 2.53 -17.33 3.65
CA LEU A 475 1.06 -17.40 3.54
C LEU A 475 0.59 -17.23 2.10
N MET A 476 1.13 -16.24 1.39
CA MET A 476 0.78 -15.99 -0.01
C MET A 476 1.22 -17.15 -0.92
N ARG A 477 2.43 -17.68 -0.73
CA ARG A 477 2.94 -18.85 -1.47
C ARG A 477 2.07 -20.08 -1.24
N GLN A 478 1.72 -20.36 0.02
CA GLN A 478 0.86 -21.47 0.37
C GLN A 478 -0.52 -21.35 -0.32
N HIS A 479 -1.12 -20.17 -0.31
CA HIS A 479 -2.42 -19.95 -0.95
C HIS A 479 -2.35 -20.15 -2.47
N LEU A 480 -1.31 -19.64 -3.14
CA LEU A 480 -1.07 -19.82 -4.57
C LEU A 480 -0.52 -21.23 -4.93
N LYS A 481 -0.30 -22.10 -3.95
CA LYS A 481 0.29 -23.44 -4.14
C LYS A 481 1.67 -23.38 -4.84
N LEU A 482 2.47 -22.38 -4.49
CA LEU A 482 3.85 -22.24 -4.95
C LEU A 482 4.82 -22.96 -4.00
N GLU A 483 5.99 -23.35 -4.54
CA GLU A 483 7.03 -23.97 -3.73
C GLU A 483 7.47 -23.06 -2.56
N PRO A 484 7.74 -23.60 -1.39
CA PRO A 484 8.35 -22.87 -0.29
C PRO A 484 9.68 -22.22 -0.69
N VAL A 485 10.04 -21.14 -0.02
CA VAL A 485 11.37 -20.53 -0.16
C VAL A 485 12.40 -21.52 0.39
N LYS A 486 13.42 -21.85 -0.44
CA LYS A 486 14.53 -22.77 -0.09
C LYS A 486 15.56 -22.09 0.83
#